data_dc4329c5924de9aa539dd6d1dca56e2c
#
_entry.id   dc4329c5924de9aa539dd6d1dca56e2c
#
_cell.length_a   1.000
_cell.length_b   1.000
_cell.length_c   1.000
_cell.angle_alpha   90.00
_cell.angle_beta   90.00
_cell.angle_gamma   90.00
#
_symmetry.space_group_name_H-M   'P 1'
#
loop_
_entity.id
_entity.type
_entity.pdbx_description
1 polymer ?
#
loop_
_entity_poly.entity_id
_entity_poly.type
_entity_poly.pdbx_seq_one_letter_code
_entity_poly.pdbx_strand_id
1 'polypeptide(L)'
;MSAAGGLHESSWQTERKEINMGKRVFGPGTMLNPVPVVMVSCGSMENPNIITVAWTGTVNSEPPMTYVSVRKSRYSHDIIEKSGEFVINLTTEELAEATDFCGVRSGSKFDKFKETGLTPAASEKVSCPSIAESPVNLECKVVEVHEYPTHDMFVAEIVSVSVDEELMDDNDKLRLDRAGLIVYNHGSYQAVKKGELGTFGYSVMKPKTRKRKAAERRSRYRSRSGSMKGKKSQGR
;
A
#
# COMPACT_ATOMS: atom_id res chain seq x y z
N MET A 1 52.62 -1.53 -25.68
CA MET A 1 51.78 -2.72 -25.46
C MET A 1 50.53 -2.26 -24.74
N SER A 2 49.44 -2.14 -25.49
CA SER A 2 48.14 -1.63 -25.03
C SER A 2 47.27 -2.80 -24.62
N ALA A 3 46.80 -2.82 -23.39
CA ALA A 3 45.80 -3.77 -22.92
C ALA A 3 44.43 -3.06 -22.93
N ALA A 4 43.62 -3.33 -23.95
CA ALA A 4 42.25 -2.90 -24.06
C ALA A 4 41.41 -3.76 -23.12
N GLY A 5 40.87 -3.17 -22.03
CA GLY A 5 39.86 -3.76 -21.20
C GLY A 5 38.51 -3.78 -21.94
N GLY A 6 38.07 -4.96 -22.32
CA GLY A 6 36.74 -5.16 -22.90
C GLY A 6 35.66 -4.83 -21.90
N LEU A 7 34.83 -3.83 -22.20
CA LEU A 7 33.59 -3.54 -21.52
C LEU A 7 32.62 -4.71 -21.77
N HIS A 8 32.20 -5.36 -20.69
CA HIS A 8 31.18 -6.39 -20.68
C HIS A 8 29.86 -5.72 -21.10
N GLU A 9 29.50 -5.80 -22.39
CA GLU A 9 28.17 -5.43 -22.85
C GLU A 9 27.13 -6.27 -22.10
N SER A 10 26.26 -5.59 -21.39
CA SER A 10 25.22 -6.22 -20.59
C SER A 10 24.24 -6.95 -21.50
N SER A 11 23.78 -8.12 -21.08
CA SER A 11 22.83 -9.02 -21.76
C SER A 11 21.45 -8.40 -22.08
N TRP A 12 21.32 -7.09 -21.95
CA TRP A 12 20.12 -6.31 -22.27
C TRP A 12 19.97 -5.94 -23.75
N GLN A 13 20.99 -6.21 -24.57
CA GLN A 13 20.99 -5.80 -26.00
C GLN A 13 20.56 -6.89 -26.97
N THR A 14 20.37 -8.12 -26.51
CA THR A 14 19.99 -9.22 -27.42
C THR A 14 18.46 -9.37 -27.42
N GLU A 15 17.86 -9.13 -28.59
CA GLU A 15 16.44 -9.19 -28.95
C GLU A 15 15.61 -7.92 -28.68
N ARG A 16 16.01 -6.79 -29.25
CA ARG A 16 15.00 -5.82 -29.67
C ARG A 16 14.30 -6.38 -30.94
N LYS A 17 13.28 -7.24 -30.75
CA LYS A 17 12.19 -7.29 -31.71
C LYS A 17 11.77 -5.85 -31.93
N GLU A 18 11.66 -5.40 -33.16
CA GLU A 18 10.98 -4.15 -33.52
C GLU A 18 9.53 -4.29 -33.03
N ILE A 19 9.31 -3.97 -31.76
CA ILE A 19 7.98 -3.78 -31.24
C ILE A 19 7.53 -2.50 -31.89
N ASN A 20 6.72 -2.63 -32.95
CA ASN A 20 6.00 -1.50 -33.53
C ASN A 20 5.08 -0.95 -32.44
N MET A 21 5.64 -0.05 -31.60
CA MET A 21 4.96 0.55 -30.46
C MET A 21 4.19 1.76 -30.96
N GLY A 22 3.07 1.50 -31.63
CA GLY A 22 2.06 2.50 -31.93
C GLY A 22 1.53 3.09 -30.62
N LYS A 23 2.20 4.11 -30.09
CA LYS A 23 1.72 4.87 -28.93
C LYS A 23 0.69 5.88 -29.41
N ARG A 24 -0.49 5.86 -28.79
CA ARG A 24 -1.47 6.94 -28.96
C ARG A 24 -1.15 8.05 -27.96
N VAL A 25 -1.04 9.28 -28.45
CA VAL A 25 -0.82 10.46 -27.60
C VAL A 25 -2.16 10.94 -27.04
N PHE A 26 -2.22 11.12 -25.72
CA PHE A 26 -3.32 11.74 -25.01
C PHE A 26 -2.91 13.14 -24.54
N GLY A 27 -3.88 14.00 -24.23
CA GLY A 27 -3.63 15.25 -23.53
C GLY A 27 -3.14 15.02 -22.08
N PRO A 28 -2.71 16.09 -21.38
CA PRO A 28 -2.29 15.99 -19.98
C PRO A 28 -3.37 15.36 -19.11
N GLY A 29 -3.00 14.43 -18.23
CA GLY A 29 -3.92 13.73 -17.36
C GLY A 29 -3.21 12.98 -16.23
N THR A 30 -3.95 12.64 -15.19
CA THR A 30 -3.46 11.92 -14.00
C THR A 30 -3.35 10.42 -14.27
N MET A 31 -2.40 10.04 -15.15
CA MET A 31 -2.24 8.66 -15.64
C MET A 31 -1.22 7.83 -14.86
N LEU A 32 -0.74 8.30 -13.71
CA LEU A 32 0.12 7.52 -12.83
C LEU A 32 -0.71 6.44 -12.14
N ASN A 33 -0.69 5.25 -12.71
CA ASN A 33 -1.46 4.08 -12.24
C ASN A 33 -0.63 2.78 -12.39
N PRO A 34 -0.87 1.73 -11.59
CA PRO A 34 -1.76 1.74 -10.42
C PRO A 34 -1.17 2.56 -9.26
N VAL A 35 -2.03 3.04 -8.38
CA VAL A 35 -1.64 3.75 -7.15
C VAL A 35 -2.17 3.00 -5.93
N PRO A 36 -1.56 3.18 -4.72
CA PRO A 36 -2.18 2.71 -3.49
C PRO A 36 -3.58 3.30 -3.37
N VAL A 37 -4.47 2.56 -2.76
CA VAL A 37 -5.75 3.09 -2.30
C VAL A 37 -5.85 2.79 -0.81
N VAL A 38 -6.19 3.79 -0.01
CA VAL A 38 -6.21 3.68 1.44
C VAL A 38 -7.47 4.34 2.00
N MET A 39 -7.92 3.87 3.14
CA MET A 39 -8.90 4.60 3.94
C MET A 39 -8.16 5.47 4.94
N VAL A 40 -8.43 6.78 4.92
CA VAL A 40 -7.85 7.76 5.86
C VAL A 40 -8.91 8.08 6.90
N SER A 41 -8.68 7.70 8.13
CA SER A 41 -9.53 8.06 9.26
C SER A 41 -9.03 9.35 9.92
N CYS A 42 -9.97 10.16 10.40
CA CYS A 42 -9.74 11.45 11.02
C CYS A 42 -10.89 11.78 12.00
N GLY A 43 -10.78 12.88 12.72
CA GLY A 43 -11.72 13.27 13.76
C GLY A 43 -11.32 12.73 15.13
N SER A 44 -12.28 12.43 15.99
CA SER A 44 -12.04 11.83 17.31
C SER A 44 -12.82 10.52 17.46
N MET A 45 -12.59 9.80 18.57
CA MET A 45 -13.37 8.58 18.87
C MET A 45 -14.88 8.86 19.00
N GLU A 46 -15.27 10.07 19.43
CA GLU A 46 -16.68 10.46 19.57
C GLU A 46 -17.29 10.88 18.22
N ASN A 47 -16.47 11.42 17.32
CA ASN A 47 -16.89 11.87 15.99
C ASN A 47 -15.90 11.39 14.91
N PRO A 48 -15.83 10.09 14.68
CA PRO A 48 -14.91 9.52 13.72
C PRO A 48 -15.39 9.73 12.28
N ASN A 49 -14.46 9.91 11.35
CA ASN A 49 -14.79 9.98 9.93
C ASN A 49 -13.72 9.27 9.09
N ILE A 50 -14.11 8.84 7.91
CA ILE A 50 -13.23 8.14 6.95
C ILE A 50 -13.34 8.80 5.57
N ILE A 51 -12.22 8.88 4.86
CA ILE A 51 -12.17 9.19 3.42
C ILE A 51 -11.26 8.21 2.70
N THR A 52 -11.65 7.79 1.51
CA THR A 52 -10.76 7.01 0.64
C THR A 52 -9.90 7.94 -0.18
N VAL A 53 -8.60 7.68 -0.16
CA VAL A 53 -7.58 8.45 -0.87
C VAL A 53 -6.71 7.51 -1.71
N ALA A 54 -6.54 7.85 -2.99
CA ALA A 54 -5.59 7.17 -3.88
C ALA A 54 -4.36 8.03 -4.18
N TRP A 55 -4.37 9.31 -3.81
CA TRP A 55 -3.25 10.21 -3.99
C TRP A 55 -2.50 10.34 -2.67
N THR A 56 -1.67 9.33 -2.41
CA THR A 56 -0.86 9.14 -1.20
C THR A 56 0.42 8.39 -1.54
N GLY A 57 1.43 8.52 -0.72
CA GLY A 57 2.71 7.84 -0.91
C GLY A 57 3.75 8.21 0.15
N THR A 58 4.87 7.49 0.13
CA THR A 58 6.00 7.75 1.01
C THR A 58 6.80 8.96 0.49
N VAL A 59 7.18 9.87 1.37
CA VAL A 59 7.97 11.07 1.07
C VAL A 59 9.42 10.91 1.51
N ASN A 60 9.62 10.42 2.73
CA ASN A 60 10.94 10.35 3.38
C ASN A 60 11.04 9.11 4.27
N SER A 61 12.27 8.65 4.53
CA SER A 61 12.53 7.47 5.36
C SER A 61 13.03 7.80 6.77
N GLU A 62 13.70 8.93 6.97
CA GLU A 62 14.26 9.37 8.26
C GLU A 62 14.13 10.90 8.42
N PRO A 63 13.15 11.38 9.20
CA PRO A 63 12.05 10.62 9.80
C PRO A 63 11.11 10.00 8.75
N PRO A 64 10.37 8.92 9.08
CA PRO A 64 9.45 8.32 8.13
C PRO A 64 8.28 9.26 7.86
N MET A 65 8.07 9.62 6.59
CA MET A 65 7.05 10.59 6.19
C MET A 65 6.21 10.08 5.03
N THR A 66 4.95 10.48 5.06
CA THR A 66 3.95 10.19 4.03
C THR A 66 3.16 11.45 3.69
N TYR A 67 2.29 11.37 2.68
CA TYR A 67 1.34 12.43 2.37
C TYR A 67 -0.03 11.85 2.01
N VAL A 68 -1.05 12.67 2.19
CA VAL A 68 -2.38 12.47 1.61
C VAL A 68 -2.80 13.76 0.89
N SER A 69 -3.26 13.65 -0.36
CA SER A 69 -3.75 14.81 -1.11
C SER A 69 -5.28 14.77 -1.16
N VAL A 70 -5.91 15.76 -0.52
CA VAL A 70 -7.35 15.81 -0.29
C VAL A 70 -7.95 17.04 -0.94
N ARG A 71 -9.08 16.86 -1.65
CA ARG A 71 -9.81 18.02 -2.22
C ARG A 71 -10.35 18.91 -1.11
N LYS A 72 -10.19 20.22 -1.27
CA LYS A 72 -10.71 21.25 -0.35
C LYS A 72 -12.24 21.13 -0.08
N SER A 73 -12.99 20.58 -1.04
CA SER A 73 -14.43 20.35 -0.89
C SER A 73 -14.82 19.09 -0.11
N ARG A 74 -13.88 18.26 0.30
CA ARG A 74 -14.16 17.04 1.05
C ARG A 74 -14.30 17.33 2.54
N TYR A 75 -15.33 16.79 3.16
CA TYR A 75 -15.60 16.96 4.59
C TYR A 75 -14.42 16.63 5.51
N SER A 76 -13.62 15.61 5.14
CA SER A 76 -12.42 15.21 5.87
C SER A 76 -11.28 16.22 5.79
N HIS A 77 -11.27 17.10 4.76
CA HIS A 77 -10.23 18.12 4.59
C HIS A 77 -10.14 19.03 5.82
N ASP A 78 -11.23 19.68 6.18
CA ASP A 78 -11.28 20.61 7.30
C ASP A 78 -11.01 19.93 8.65
N ILE A 79 -11.36 18.64 8.76
CA ILE A 79 -11.08 17.86 9.98
C ILE A 79 -9.57 17.66 10.12
N ILE A 80 -8.90 17.20 9.04
CA ILE A 80 -7.44 16.98 9.04
C ILE A 80 -6.68 18.29 9.23
N GLU A 81 -7.11 19.36 8.54
CA GLU A 81 -6.48 20.68 8.65
C GLU A 81 -6.53 21.23 10.09
N LYS A 82 -7.67 21.07 10.77
CA LYS A 82 -7.86 21.55 12.14
C LYS A 82 -7.16 20.69 13.18
N SER A 83 -7.17 19.37 13.03
CA SER A 83 -6.57 18.45 14.00
C SER A 83 -5.06 18.31 13.82
N GLY A 84 -4.56 18.45 12.59
CA GLY A 84 -3.18 18.13 12.25
C GLY A 84 -2.87 16.62 12.34
N GLU A 85 -3.89 15.75 12.38
CA GLU A 85 -3.72 14.31 12.60
C GLU A 85 -4.62 13.50 11.68
N PHE A 86 -4.13 12.33 11.27
CA PHE A 86 -4.92 11.31 10.56
C PHE A 86 -4.27 9.93 10.69
N VAL A 87 -5.03 8.87 10.39
CA VAL A 87 -4.48 7.52 10.28
C VAL A 87 -4.69 7.01 8.86
N ILE A 88 -3.64 6.48 8.24
CA ILE A 88 -3.73 5.73 6.98
C ILE A 88 -3.96 4.27 7.31
N ASN A 89 -5.07 3.73 6.82
CA ASN A 89 -5.46 2.34 7.00
C ASN A 89 -5.36 1.64 5.64
N LEU A 90 -4.49 0.61 5.52
CA LEU A 90 -4.33 -0.13 4.28
C LEU A 90 -5.59 -0.94 3.97
N THR A 91 -5.92 -1.03 2.70
CA THR A 91 -7.15 -1.66 2.22
C THR A 91 -6.90 -3.01 1.58
N THR A 92 -7.82 -3.94 1.81
CA THR A 92 -7.74 -5.33 1.33
C THR A 92 -8.89 -5.65 0.37
N GLU A 93 -8.83 -6.84 -0.24
CA GLU A 93 -9.91 -7.38 -1.07
C GLU A 93 -11.24 -7.41 -0.31
N GLU A 94 -11.22 -7.73 1.00
CA GLU A 94 -12.40 -7.79 1.87
C GLU A 94 -12.96 -6.41 2.20
N LEU A 95 -12.10 -5.40 2.24
CA LEU A 95 -12.47 -4.00 2.52
C LEU A 95 -12.84 -3.20 1.26
N ALA A 96 -12.86 -3.81 0.07
CA ALA A 96 -13.03 -3.09 -1.20
C ALA A 96 -14.35 -2.32 -1.29
N GLU A 97 -15.47 -2.89 -0.84
CA GLU A 97 -16.78 -2.22 -0.84
C GLU A 97 -16.80 -1.03 0.12
N ALA A 98 -16.30 -1.19 1.35
CA ALA A 98 -16.18 -0.11 2.31
C ALA A 98 -15.24 1.00 1.81
N THR A 99 -14.15 0.61 1.11
CA THR A 99 -13.21 1.55 0.49
C THR A 99 -13.93 2.43 -0.55
N ASP A 100 -14.71 1.83 -1.44
CA ASP A 100 -15.48 2.59 -2.43
C ASP A 100 -16.52 3.50 -1.77
N PHE A 101 -17.33 2.97 -0.84
CA PHE A 101 -18.33 3.74 -0.12
C PHE A 101 -17.74 4.97 0.56
N CYS A 102 -16.62 4.82 1.28
CA CYS A 102 -15.93 5.91 1.97
C CYS A 102 -15.36 6.97 1.01
N GLY A 103 -15.08 6.62 -0.24
CA GLY A 103 -14.64 7.53 -1.29
C GLY A 103 -15.78 8.32 -1.94
N VAL A 104 -16.95 7.69 -2.09
CA VAL A 104 -18.11 8.27 -2.79
C VAL A 104 -18.99 9.10 -1.86
N ARG A 105 -19.29 8.60 -0.66
CA ARG A 105 -20.20 9.28 0.29
C ARG A 105 -19.49 10.32 1.13
N SER A 106 -20.22 11.39 1.51
CA SER A 106 -19.69 12.45 2.37
C SER A 106 -19.97 12.16 3.83
N GLY A 107 -18.96 12.28 4.71
CA GLY A 107 -19.11 12.18 6.16
C GLY A 107 -20.00 13.25 6.79
N SER A 108 -20.31 14.35 6.07
CA SER A 108 -21.30 15.34 6.53
C SER A 108 -22.74 14.82 6.48
N LYS A 109 -23.00 13.70 5.78
CA LYS A 109 -24.34 13.14 5.59
C LYS A 109 -24.46 11.70 6.07
N PHE A 110 -23.35 10.99 6.21
CA PHE A 110 -23.31 9.57 6.53
C PHE A 110 -22.29 9.31 7.62
N ASP A 111 -22.67 8.59 8.64
CA ASP A 111 -21.75 7.96 9.58
C ASP A 111 -21.11 6.75 8.88
N LYS A 112 -19.90 6.94 8.37
CA LYS A 112 -19.26 5.95 7.51
C LYS A 112 -18.84 4.69 8.26
N PHE A 113 -18.46 4.80 9.53
CA PHE A 113 -18.17 3.61 10.33
C PHE A 113 -19.41 2.74 10.49
N LYS A 114 -20.53 3.35 10.84
CA LYS A 114 -21.82 2.65 11.01
C LYS A 114 -22.32 2.05 9.69
N GLU A 115 -22.30 2.82 8.61
CA GLU A 115 -22.82 2.39 7.30
C GLU A 115 -22.01 1.24 6.70
N THR A 116 -20.70 1.20 6.94
CA THR A 116 -19.82 0.15 6.41
C THR A 116 -19.60 -0.99 7.40
N GLY A 117 -20.08 -0.87 8.64
CA GLY A 117 -19.81 -1.86 9.70
C GLY A 117 -18.37 -1.90 10.19
N LEU A 118 -17.57 -0.89 9.86
CA LEU A 118 -16.20 -0.79 10.33
C LEU A 118 -16.15 -0.35 11.79
N THR A 119 -15.12 -0.79 12.51
CA THR A 119 -14.94 -0.53 13.93
C THR A 119 -13.85 0.52 14.16
N PRO A 120 -14.17 1.69 14.76
CA PRO A 120 -13.14 2.63 15.18
C PRO A 120 -12.36 2.06 16.36
N ALA A 121 -11.04 2.00 16.26
CA ALA A 121 -10.14 1.56 17.31
C ALA A 121 -9.25 2.73 17.77
N ALA A 122 -8.98 2.80 19.08
CA ALA A 122 -8.13 3.84 19.64
C ALA A 122 -6.71 3.74 19.10
N SER A 123 -6.16 4.87 18.68
CA SER A 123 -4.77 5.02 18.28
C SER A 123 -3.85 5.26 19.48
N GLU A 124 -2.54 5.02 19.33
CA GLU A 124 -1.57 5.19 20.43
C GLU A 124 -0.99 6.62 20.51
N LYS A 125 -0.76 7.26 19.37
CA LYS A 125 -0.01 8.53 19.28
C LYS A 125 -0.81 9.70 18.73
N VAL A 126 -2.01 9.44 18.20
CA VAL A 126 -2.91 10.44 17.64
C VAL A 126 -4.30 10.31 18.25
N SER A 127 -5.09 11.37 18.21
CA SER A 127 -6.45 11.39 18.78
C SER A 127 -7.51 10.77 17.86
N CYS A 128 -7.24 10.71 16.55
CA CYS A 128 -8.15 10.12 15.61
C CYS A 128 -8.06 8.58 15.60
N PRO A 129 -9.19 7.88 15.37
CA PRO A 129 -9.21 6.41 15.41
C PRO A 129 -8.52 5.79 14.21
N SER A 130 -7.97 4.59 14.41
CA SER A 130 -7.68 3.64 13.33
C SER A 130 -8.94 2.84 12.97
N ILE A 131 -8.87 2.03 11.91
CA ILE A 131 -9.89 1.06 11.51
C ILE A 131 -9.43 -0.32 11.94
N ALA A 132 -10.17 -0.97 12.82
CA ALA A 132 -9.79 -2.26 13.40
C ALA A 132 -9.64 -3.38 12.36
N GLU A 133 -10.44 -3.37 11.30
CA GLU A 133 -10.41 -4.37 10.23
C GLU A 133 -9.27 -4.15 9.22
N SER A 134 -8.54 -3.03 9.31
CA SER A 134 -7.39 -2.78 8.44
C SER A 134 -6.15 -3.51 8.97
N PRO A 135 -5.45 -4.28 8.14
CA PRO A 135 -4.32 -5.09 8.59
C PRO A 135 -3.06 -4.28 8.94
N VAL A 136 -3.03 -3.01 8.56
CA VAL A 136 -1.92 -2.08 8.86
C VAL A 136 -2.45 -0.66 8.97
N ASN A 137 -2.15 -0.01 10.09
CA ASN A 137 -2.53 1.36 10.37
C ASN A 137 -1.28 2.21 10.61
N LEU A 138 -1.19 3.36 9.94
CA LEU A 138 -0.10 4.32 10.08
C LEU A 138 -0.67 5.59 10.73
N GLU A 139 -0.28 5.88 11.96
CA GLU A 139 -0.66 7.09 12.67
C GLU A 139 0.24 8.25 12.26
N CYS A 140 -0.37 9.34 11.84
CA CYS A 140 0.31 10.43 11.17
C CYS A 140 0.03 11.78 11.82
N LYS A 141 1.10 12.59 12.00
CA LYS A 141 1.01 14.00 12.41
C LYS A 141 1.46 14.91 11.28
N VAL A 142 0.59 15.82 10.86
CA VAL A 142 0.86 16.77 9.78
C VAL A 142 1.99 17.71 10.19
N VAL A 143 2.99 17.85 9.33
CA VAL A 143 4.12 18.75 9.51
C VAL A 143 4.14 19.89 8.50
N GLU A 144 3.57 19.67 7.31
CA GLU A 144 3.48 20.67 6.25
C GLU A 144 2.17 20.50 5.48
N VAL A 145 1.64 21.62 4.97
CA VAL A 145 0.49 21.63 4.05
C VAL A 145 0.89 22.38 2.79
N HIS A 146 0.80 21.73 1.65
CA HIS A 146 1.04 22.36 0.36
C HIS A 146 -0.29 22.56 -0.38
N GLU A 147 -0.64 23.83 -0.59
CA GLU A 147 -1.87 24.19 -1.27
C GLU A 147 -1.72 24.10 -2.79
N TYR A 148 -2.67 23.40 -3.44
CA TYR A 148 -2.84 23.37 -4.89
C TYR A 148 -4.23 23.88 -5.27
N PRO A 149 -4.49 24.20 -6.55
CA PRO A 149 -5.79 24.77 -6.96
C PRO A 149 -7.01 23.92 -6.57
N THR A 150 -6.90 22.61 -6.51
CA THR A 150 -8.02 21.68 -6.25
C THR A 150 -7.86 20.81 -5.03
N HIS A 151 -6.65 20.64 -4.54
CA HIS A 151 -6.31 19.76 -3.41
C HIS A 151 -5.29 20.45 -2.52
N ASP A 152 -5.30 20.10 -1.25
CA ASP A 152 -4.18 20.33 -0.37
C ASP A 152 -3.48 19.02 -0.08
N MET A 153 -2.15 19.03 -0.13
CA MET A 153 -1.32 17.90 0.21
C MET A 153 -0.83 18.06 1.65
N PHE A 154 -1.36 17.23 2.53
CA PHE A 154 -0.94 17.14 3.92
C PHE A 154 0.26 16.20 4.01
N VAL A 155 1.44 16.75 4.21
CA VAL A 155 2.66 15.98 4.47
C VAL A 155 2.75 15.72 5.97
N ALA A 156 2.98 14.48 6.36
CA ALA A 156 2.92 14.05 7.74
C ALA A 156 4.08 13.11 8.11
N GLU A 157 4.54 13.22 9.34
CA GLU A 157 5.40 12.23 9.96
C GLU A 157 4.57 11.02 10.41
N ILE A 158 5.05 9.81 10.14
CA ILE A 158 4.46 8.56 10.65
C ILE A 158 5.01 8.35 12.06
N VAL A 159 4.15 8.53 13.07
CA VAL A 159 4.54 8.49 14.48
C VAL A 159 4.30 7.14 15.15
N SER A 160 3.50 6.26 14.53
CA SER A 160 3.28 4.87 14.94
C SER A 160 2.81 4.04 13.75
N VAL A 161 3.11 2.73 13.77
CA VAL A 161 2.58 1.75 12.82
C VAL A 161 2.14 0.53 13.60
N SER A 162 0.88 0.15 13.48
CA SER A 162 0.34 -1.11 13.96
C SER A 162 0.10 -2.07 12.81
N VAL A 163 0.31 -3.35 13.06
CA VAL A 163 0.12 -4.44 12.08
C VAL A 163 -0.56 -5.62 12.75
N ASP A 164 -1.38 -6.34 11.99
CA ASP A 164 -1.99 -7.57 12.49
C ASP A 164 -0.92 -8.63 12.79
N GLU A 165 -1.02 -9.28 13.95
CA GLU A 165 -0.11 -10.36 14.35
C GLU A 165 -0.11 -11.51 13.34
N GLU A 166 -1.23 -11.79 12.67
CA GLU A 166 -1.35 -12.81 11.63
C GLU A 166 -0.45 -12.55 10.41
N LEU A 167 -0.03 -11.31 10.21
CA LEU A 167 0.92 -10.93 9.16
C LEU A 167 2.39 -11.13 9.58
N MET A 168 2.65 -11.45 10.83
CA MET A 168 4.00 -11.81 11.27
C MET A 168 4.29 -13.28 10.96
N ASP A 169 5.51 -13.62 10.54
CA ASP A 169 5.92 -15.03 10.40
C ASP A 169 6.71 -15.48 11.66
N ASP A 170 6.99 -16.78 11.74
CA ASP A 170 7.69 -17.42 12.88
C ASP A 170 9.07 -16.81 13.19
N ASN A 171 9.55 -15.86 12.39
CA ASN A 171 10.81 -15.15 12.59
C ASN A 171 10.60 -13.64 12.77
N ASP A 172 9.44 -13.23 13.25
CA ASP A 172 9.04 -11.83 13.45
C ASP A 172 9.17 -10.95 12.18
N LYS A 173 9.01 -11.57 11.00
CA LYS A 173 9.06 -10.86 9.74
C LYS A 173 7.65 -10.55 9.25
N LEU A 174 7.38 -9.26 9.00
CA LEU A 174 6.13 -8.82 8.37
C LEU A 174 5.95 -9.43 6.97
N ARG A 175 4.80 -10.05 6.76
CA ARG A 175 4.39 -10.74 5.52
C ARG A 175 3.23 -9.98 4.85
N LEU A 176 3.51 -8.75 4.47
CA LEU A 176 2.53 -7.88 3.80
C LEU A 176 1.99 -8.50 2.49
N ASP A 177 2.74 -9.43 1.88
CA ASP A 177 2.30 -10.23 0.74
C ASP A 177 1.10 -11.17 1.02
N ARG A 178 0.71 -11.29 2.30
CA ARG A 178 -0.44 -12.10 2.74
C ARG A 178 -1.69 -11.27 3.02
N ALA A 179 -1.56 -9.96 3.14
CA ALA A 179 -2.63 -9.07 3.56
C ALA A 179 -3.77 -8.92 2.54
N GLY A 180 -3.62 -9.41 1.32
CA GLY A 180 -4.66 -9.26 0.29
C GLY A 180 -4.90 -7.82 -0.14
N LEU A 181 -3.84 -7.00 -0.18
CA LEU A 181 -3.95 -5.58 -0.51
C LEU A 181 -4.51 -5.33 -1.90
N ILE A 182 -5.20 -4.20 -2.06
CA ILE A 182 -5.74 -3.72 -3.32
C ILE A 182 -5.05 -2.44 -3.78
N VAL A 183 -5.19 -2.14 -5.07
CA VAL A 183 -4.71 -0.91 -5.70
C VAL A 183 -5.84 -0.27 -6.50
N TYR A 184 -5.77 1.04 -6.69
CA TYR A 184 -6.65 1.76 -7.62
C TYR A 184 -5.95 1.91 -8.97
N ASN A 185 -6.62 1.47 -10.03
CA ASN A 185 -6.10 1.50 -11.38
C ASN A 185 -7.13 2.07 -12.35
N HIS A 186 -7.00 3.35 -12.64
CA HIS A 186 -7.77 4.06 -13.66
C HIS A 186 -9.29 3.80 -13.59
N GLY A 187 -9.89 4.02 -12.41
CA GLY A 187 -11.34 3.88 -12.19
C GLY A 187 -11.76 2.51 -11.66
N SER A 188 -10.85 1.59 -11.38
CA SER A 188 -11.17 0.28 -10.81
C SER A 188 -10.29 -0.08 -9.63
N TYR A 189 -10.83 -0.83 -8.68
CA TYR A 189 -10.09 -1.49 -7.62
C TYR A 189 -9.60 -2.85 -8.12
N GLN A 190 -8.33 -3.15 -7.90
CA GLN A 190 -7.72 -4.41 -8.35
C GLN A 190 -6.91 -5.05 -7.23
N ALA A 191 -7.04 -6.37 -7.10
CA ALA A 191 -6.19 -7.13 -6.19
C ALA A 191 -4.74 -7.15 -6.66
N VAL A 192 -3.79 -7.03 -5.73
CA VAL A 192 -2.38 -7.22 -6.03
C VAL A 192 -2.14 -8.72 -6.30
N LYS A 193 -1.67 -9.03 -7.50
CA LYS A 193 -1.41 -10.43 -7.89
C LYS A 193 -0.46 -11.11 -6.91
N LYS A 194 -0.87 -12.24 -6.36
CA LYS A 194 -0.01 -13.06 -5.51
C LYS A 194 1.17 -13.60 -6.33
N GLY A 195 2.37 -13.38 -5.84
CA GLY A 195 3.60 -13.87 -6.45
C GLY A 195 4.69 -12.81 -6.54
N GLU A 196 5.89 -13.21 -6.15
CA GLU A 196 7.07 -12.36 -6.13
C GLU A 196 7.79 -12.46 -7.48
N LEU A 197 8.02 -11.32 -8.15
CA LEU A 197 8.86 -11.24 -9.35
C LEU A 197 10.35 -11.31 -8.98
N GLY A 198 10.72 -10.76 -7.83
CA GLY A 198 12.07 -10.73 -7.29
C GLY A 198 12.16 -9.82 -6.08
N THR A 199 13.20 -9.97 -5.28
CA THR A 199 13.49 -9.06 -4.15
C THR A 199 14.29 -7.86 -4.64
N PHE A 200 14.26 -6.76 -3.91
CA PHE A 200 15.08 -5.58 -4.22
C PHE A 200 16.54 -5.99 -4.48
N GLY A 201 17.12 -5.52 -5.57
CA GLY A 201 18.47 -5.87 -6.02
C GLY A 201 18.61 -7.23 -6.72
N TYR A 202 17.51 -7.95 -7.03
CA TYR A 202 17.60 -9.25 -7.69
C TYR A 202 18.25 -9.21 -9.09
N SER A 203 18.12 -8.09 -9.79
CA SER A 203 18.67 -7.90 -11.14
C SER A 203 20.21 -7.92 -11.19
N VAL A 204 20.85 -7.45 -10.12
CA VAL A 204 22.33 -7.39 -9.98
C VAL A 204 22.89 -8.49 -9.07
N MET A 205 22.06 -9.46 -8.71
CA MET A 205 22.44 -10.54 -7.81
C MET A 205 23.44 -11.50 -8.47
N LYS A 206 24.56 -11.77 -7.79
CA LYS A 206 25.58 -12.73 -8.26
C LYS A 206 24.96 -14.11 -8.53
N PRO A 207 25.38 -14.84 -9.59
CA PRO A 207 24.78 -16.13 -9.99
C PRO A 207 24.74 -17.17 -8.85
N LYS A 208 25.80 -17.25 -8.03
CA LYS A 208 25.85 -18.16 -6.87
C LYS A 208 24.75 -17.87 -5.84
N THR A 209 24.54 -16.59 -5.52
CA THR A 209 23.49 -16.16 -4.58
C THR A 209 22.09 -16.41 -5.15
N ARG A 210 21.89 -16.17 -6.45
CA ARG A 210 20.63 -16.44 -7.16
C ARG A 210 20.26 -17.92 -7.11
N LYS A 211 21.23 -18.83 -7.37
CA LYS A 211 21.02 -20.27 -7.27
C LYS A 211 20.65 -20.70 -5.86
N ARG A 212 21.34 -20.19 -4.82
CA ARG A 212 21.04 -20.48 -3.42
C ARG A 212 19.62 -20.06 -3.04
N LYS A 213 19.25 -18.79 -3.30
CA LYS A 213 17.89 -18.30 -2.99
C LYS A 213 16.79 -19.05 -3.75
N ALA A 214 17.03 -19.44 -5.00
CA ALA A 214 16.10 -20.27 -5.77
C ALA A 214 15.90 -21.66 -5.15
N ALA A 215 16.97 -22.30 -4.64
CA ALA A 215 16.91 -23.58 -3.95
C ALA A 215 16.14 -23.46 -2.61
N GLU A 216 16.41 -22.44 -1.81
CA GLU A 216 15.71 -22.15 -0.56
C GLU A 216 14.20 -21.93 -0.80
N ARG A 217 13.81 -21.19 -1.88
CA ARG A 217 12.41 -20.98 -2.25
C ARG A 217 11.71 -22.29 -2.64
N ARG A 218 12.38 -23.17 -3.39
CA ARG A 218 11.86 -24.50 -3.75
C ARG A 218 11.66 -25.40 -2.54
N SER A 219 12.60 -25.38 -1.59
CA SER A 219 12.52 -26.14 -0.34
C SER A 219 11.31 -25.69 0.51
N ARG A 220 11.13 -24.37 0.71
CA ARG A 220 9.98 -23.81 1.43
C ARG A 220 8.64 -24.14 0.79
N TYR A 221 8.57 -24.17 -0.54
CA TYR A 221 7.35 -24.56 -1.26
C TYR A 221 7.01 -26.04 -1.06
N ARG A 222 8.02 -26.91 -1.06
CA ARG A 222 7.84 -28.36 -0.85
C ARG A 222 7.38 -28.68 0.57
N SER A 223 7.95 -28.03 1.59
CA SER A 223 7.51 -28.25 2.98
C SER A 223 6.07 -27.84 3.23
N ARG A 224 5.60 -26.74 2.61
CA ARG A 224 4.20 -26.29 2.69
C ARG A 224 3.22 -27.23 1.99
N SER A 225 3.56 -27.76 0.82
CA SER A 225 2.69 -28.71 0.09
C SER A 225 2.62 -30.08 0.78
N GLY A 226 3.65 -30.47 1.55
CA GLY A 226 3.66 -31.67 2.37
C GLY A 226 2.75 -31.57 3.61
N SER A 227 2.74 -30.41 4.28
CA SER A 227 1.90 -30.15 5.46
C SER A 227 0.39 -30.13 5.14
N MET A 228 0.00 -29.63 3.96
CA MET A 228 -1.41 -29.64 3.52
C MET A 228 -1.95 -31.05 3.20
N LYS A 229 -1.09 -31.99 2.78
CA LYS A 229 -1.51 -33.37 2.51
C LYS A 229 -1.71 -34.18 3.81
N GLY A 230 -0.99 -33.87 4.88
CA GLY A 230 -1.12 -34.55 6.17
C GLY A 230 -2.40 -34.24 6.94
N LYS A 231 -2.99 -33.04 6.76
CA LYS A 231 -4.24 -32.66 7.43
C LYS A 231 -5.53 -33.24 6.78
N LYS A 232 -5.46 -33.73 5.55
CA LYS A 232 -6.63 -34.35 4.87
C LYS A 232 -6.80 -35.86 5.16
N SER A 233 -5.83 -36.52 5.81
CA SER A 233 -5.90 -37.96 6.10
C SER A 233 -6.34 -38.30 7.53
N GLN A 234 -6.64 -37.32 8.40
CA GLN A 234 -7.10 -37.55 9.78
C GLN A 234 -8.57 -37.22 10.02
N GLY A 235 -9.36 -37.04 8.98
CA GLY A 235 -10.81 -36.80 9.04
C GLY A 235 -11.58 -37.87 8.28
N ARG A 236 -11.55 -39.11 8.76
CA ARG A 236 -12.53 -40.15 8.42
C ARG A 236 -12.84 -40.95 9.65
#